data_8ddd7c8128b5e56ea4033cbe554bdf3a
#
_entry.id   8ddd7c8128b5e56ea4033cbe554bdf3a
#
_cell.length_a   1.000
_cell.length_b   1.000
_cell.length_c   1.000
_cell.angle_alpha   90.00
_cell.angle_beta   90.00
_cell.angle_gamma   90.00
#
_symmetry.space_group_name_H-M   'P 1'
#
loop_
_entity.id
_entity.type
_entity.pdbx_description
1 polymer ?
#
loop_
_entity_poly.entity_id
_entity_poly.type
_entity_poly.pdbx_seq_one_letter_code
_entity_poly.pdbx_strand_id
1 'polypeptide(L)'
;MKAEEGIELVDRDQLRMYFEQGCKSSSEWGIGSEYENFIFDIDLKRPISYEGPKSISKIFELLINKFDWVPVFEKSTIVGLEKDKANISLEPGGQFELSGAIKKTIHEVDQEMKSFMQNMKV
;
A
#
# COMPACT_ATOMS: atom_id res chain seq x y z
N MET A 1 -10.18 1.19 -10.83
CA MET A 1 -9.40 2.14 -11.67
C MET A 1 -10.00 2.17 -13.06
N LYS A 2 -10.46 3.33 -13.53
CA LYS A 2 -10.71 3.52 -14.97
C LYS A 2 -9.32 3.56 -15.61
N ALA A 3 -9.08 2.72 -16.63
CA ALA A 3 -7.89 2.89 -17.46
C ALA A 3 -7.97 4.31 -18.04
N GLU A 4 -7.01 5.14 -17.69
CA GLU A 4 -6.82 6.42 -18.38
C GLU A 4 -6.53 6.05 -19.84
N GLU A 5 -7.30 6.63 -20.76
CA GLU A 5 -7.01 6.50 -22.18
C GLU A 5 -5.59 7.03 -22.38
N GLY A 6 -4.68 6.15 -22.79
CA GLY A 6 -3.28 6.50 -22.97
C GLY A 6 -3.15 7.61 -24.00
N ILE A 7 -2.40 8.66 -23.66
CA ILE A 7 -2.06 9.71 -24.61
C ILE A 7 -1.07 9.12 -25.61
N GLU A 8 -1.40 9.21 -26.91
CA GLU A 8 -0.48 8.78 -27.96
C GLU A 8 0.78 9.65 -27.96
N LEU A 9 1.94 9.02 -27.83
CA LEU A 9 3.21 9.70 -27.89
C LEU A 9 3.60 9.93 -29.35
N VAL A 10 3.58 11.18 -29.78
CA VAL A 10 3.87 11.54 -31.18
C VAL A 10 5.33 11.97 -31.40
N ASP A 11 6.05 12.35 -30.35
CA ASP A 11 7.47 12.71 -30.41
C ASP A 11 8.22 12.53 -29.07
N ARG A 12 9.56 12.69 -29.15
CA ARG A 12 10.44 12.56 -27.98
C ARG A 12 10.28 13.70 -26.97
N ASP A 13 9.86 14.87 -27.42
CA ASP A 13 9.71 16.03 -26.54
C ASP A 13 8.52 15.87 -25.62
N GLN A 14 7.43 15.25 -26.07
CA GLN A 14 6.30 14.91 -25.20
C GLN A 14 6.74 13.98 -24.06
N LEU A 15 7.57 12.98 -24.36
CA LEU A 15 8.09 12.08 -23.33
C LEU A 15 8.98 12.82 -22.33
N ARG A 16 9.88 13.67 -22.83
CA ARG A 16 10.75 14.51 -21.98
C ARG A 16 9.92 15.43 -21.08
N MET A 17 8.95 16.14 -21.65
CA MET A 17 8.07 17.05 -20.91
C MET A 17 7.27 16.33 -19.82
N TYR A 18 6.82 15.10 -20.07
CA TYR A 18 6.12 14.29 -19.06
C TYR A 18 6.99 14.06 -17.82
N PHE A 19 8.26 13.70 -17.99
CA PHE A 19 9.19 13.53 -16.87
C PHE A 19 9.55 14.87 -16.21
N GLU A 20 9.76 15.93 -16.99
CA GLU A 20 10.07 17.26 -16.46
C GLU A 20 8.93 17.83 -15.61
N GLN A 21 7.67 17.58 -15.99
CA GLN A 21 6.50 17.97 -15.20
C GLN A 21 6.42 17.26 -13.84
N GLY A 22 7.02 16.08 -13.72
CA GLY A 22 7.16 15.36 -12.46
C GLY A 22 8.23 15.91 -11.51
N CYS A 23 9.10 16.80 -11.99
CA CYS A 23 10.13 17.42 -11.17
C CYS A 23 9.52 18.38 -10.15
N LYS A 24 9.89 18.20 -8.89
CA LYS A 24 9.41 19.02 -7.77
C LYS A 24 10.53 19.87 -7.20
N SER A 25 10.20 21.05 -6.68
CA SER A 25 11.14 21.86 -5.91
C SER A 25 11.55 21.13 -4.62
N SER A 26 12.71 21.45 -4.07
CA SER A 26 13.18 20.81 -2.82
C SER A 26 12.24 21.02 -1.63
N SER A 27 11.46 22.11 -1.63
CA SER A 27 10.44 22.36 -0.61
C SER A 27 9.26 21.36 -0.65
N GLU A 28 9.03 20.76 -1.82
CA GLU A 28 7.96 19.77 -2.05
C GLU A 28 8.42 18.32 -1.87
N TRP A 29 9.74 18.10 -1.71
CA TRP A 29 10.27 16.76 -1.52
C TRP A 29 9.72 16.10 -0.27
N GLY A 30 9.51 14.80 -0.37
CA GLY A 30 9.06 13.96 0.72
C GLY A 30 9.65 12.56 0.60
N ILE A 31 9.47 11.78 1.64
CA ILE A 31 9.92 10.40 1.73
C ILE A 31 8.69 9.52 1.59
N GLY A 32 8.65 8.69 0.56
CA GLY A 32 7.75 7.54 0.45
C GLY A 32 8.44 6.31 1.05
N SER A 33 7.67 5.47 1.70
CA SER A 33 8.16 4.23 2.29
C SER A 33 7.26 3.08 1.92
N GLU A 34 7.85 1.94 1.65
CA GLU A 34 7.15 0.67 1.38
C GLU A 34 7.65 -0.37 2.38
N TYR A 35 6.71 -1.12 2.96
CA TYR A 35 7.00 -2.17 3.92
C TYR A 35 6.36 -3.46 3.45
N GLU A 36 7.15 -4.32 2.86
CA GLU A 36 6.71 -5.62 2.36
C GLU A 36 6.89 -6.70 3.43
N ASN A 37 5.85 -7.47 3.68
CA ASN A 37 5.85 -8.51 4.68
C ASN A 37 5.18 -9.78 4.16
N PHE A 38 5.71 -10.93 4.53
CA PHE A 38 5.01 -12.19 4.41
C PHE A 38 4.32 -12.54 5.72
N ILE A 39 3.05 -12.90 5.66
CA ILE A 39 2.29 -13.30 6.83
C ILE A 39 2.25 -14.82 6.92
N PHE A 40 2.73 -15.35 8.05
CA PHE A 40 2.84 -16.78 8.28
C PHE A 40 1.96 -17.23 9.45
N ASP A 41 1.36 -18.41 9.31
CA ASP A 41 0.86 -19.18 10.45
C ASP A 41 2.06 -19.75 11.19
N ILE A 42 2.24 -19.35 12.46
CA ILE A 42 3.39 -19.76 13.30
C ILE A 42 3.38 -21.26 13.57
N ASP A 43 2.20 -21.85 13.75
CA ASP A 43 2.04 -23.27 14.08
C ASP A 43 2.34 -24.13 12.85
N LEU A 44 1.82 -23.73 11.70
CA LEU A 44 1.95 -24.46 10.44
C LEU A 44 3.21 -24.11 9.66
N LYS A 45 3.91 -23.05 10.04
CA LYS A 45 5.14 -22.54 9.41
C LYS A 45 5.01 -22.36 7.89
N ARG A 46 3.87 -21.84 7.46
CA ARG A 46 3.54 -21.58 6.05
C ARG A 46 2.80 -20.25 5.89
N PRO A 47 2.84 -19.63 4.72
CA PRO A 47 2.04 -18.45 4.43
C PRO A 47 0.54 -18.73 4.67
N ILE A 48 -0.18 -17.76 5.21
CA ILE A 48 -1.64 -17.87 5.35
C ILE A 48 -2.33 -17.73 3.99
N SER A 49 -3.49 -18.36 3.86
CA SER A 49 -4.34 -18.21 2.67
C SER A 49 -5.11 -16.90 2.69
N TYR A 50 -5.68 -16.52 1.55
CA TYR A 50 -6.55 -15.35 1.47
C TYR A 50 -7.83 -15.55 2.31
N GLU A 51 -8.46 -16.74 2.25
CA GLU A 51 -9.68 -17.08 2.99
C GLU A 51 -9.43 -18.09 4.10
N GLY A 52 -10.34 -18.11 5.08
CA GLY A 52 -10.32 -19.08 6.20
C GLY A 52 -10.32 -18.38 7.56
N PRO A 53 -10.22 -19.19 8.65
CA PRO A 53 -10.28 -18.66 10.02
C PRO A 53 -9.04 -17.84 10.41
N LYS A 54 -7.87 -18.19 9.87
CA LYS A 54 -6.61 -17.43 9.96
C LYS A 54 -6.21 -17.06 8.54
N SER A 55 -6.54 -15.84 8.08
CA SER A 55 -6.44 -15.47 6.66
C SER A 55 -6.21 -13.99 6.46
N ILE A 56 -5.77 -13.62 5.25
CA ILE A 56 -5.62 -12.23 4.83
C ILE A 56 -6.94 -11.46 4.93
N SER A 57 -8.06 -12.08 4.51
CA SER A 57 -9.38 -11.43 4.59
C SER A 57 -9.76 -11.09 6.03
N LYS A 58 -9.39 -11.91 7.00
CA LYS A 58 -9.62 -11.61 8.43
C LYS A 58 -8.75 -10.48 8.95
N ILE A 59 -7.54 -10.34 8.45
CA ILE A 59 -6.68 -9.20 8.77
C ILE A 59 -7.29 -7.92 8.19
N PHE A 60 -7.74 -7.95 6.94
CA PHE A 60 -8.45 -6.81 6.35
C PHE A 60 -9.69 -6.42 7.14
N GLU A 61 -10.56 -7.38 7.50
CA GLU A 61 -11.74 -7.13 8.34
C GLU A 61 -11.35 -6.46 9.67
N LEU A 62 -10.28 -6.91 10.31
CA LEU A 62 -9.79 -6.32 11.55
C LEU A 62 -9.34 -4.89 11.37
N LEU A 63 -8.54 -4.62 10.32
CA LEU A 63 -8.04 -3.28 10.03
C LEU A 63 -9.18 -2.31 9.69
N ILE A 64 -10.19 -2.76 8.94
CA ILE A 64 -11.39 -1.98 8.64
C ILE A 64 -12.16 -1.66 9.92
N ASN A 65 -12.45 -2.67 10.73
CA ASN A 65 -13.36 -2.50 11.87
C ASN A 65 -12.73 -1.81 13.08
N LYS A 66 -11.42 -1.97 13.31
CA LYS A 66 -10.74 -1.42 14.48
C LYS A 66 -9.93 -0.17 14.19
N PHE A 67 -9.50 0.02 12.96
CA PHE A 67 -8.55 1.07 12.61
C PHE A 67 -9.02 1.96 11.45
N ASP A 68 -10.29 1.86 11.07
CA ASP A 68 -10.96 2.71 10.08
C ASP A 68 -10.28 2.72 8.69
N TRP A 69 -9.71 1.59 8.31
CA TRP A 69 -9.21 1.43 6.94
C TRP A 69 -10.37 1.26 5.96
N VAL A 70 -10.26 1.84 4.79
CA VAL A 70 -11.27 1.79 3.73
C VAL A 70 -10.91 0.69 2.73
N PRO A 71 -11.79 -0.28 2.46
CA PRO A 71 -11.49 -1.38 1.55
C PRO A 71 -11.44 -0.96 0.09
N VAL A 72 -10.45 -1.48 -0.63
CA VAL A 72 -10.34 -1.42 -2.09
C VAL A 72 -10.76 -2.77 -2.66
N PHE A 73 -11.71 -2.75 -3.58
CA PHE A 73 -12.29 -3.95 -4.16
C PHE A 73 -11.85 -4.18 -5.60
N GLU A 74 -11.55 -5.42 -5.93
CA GLU A 74 -11.60 -5.92 -7.29
C GLU A 74 -12.81 -6.88 -7.40
N LYS A 75 -13.83 -6.46 -8.16
CA LYS A 75 -15.15 -7.14 -8.20
C LYS A 75 -15.76 -7.20 -6.78
N SER A 76 -15.81 -8.41 -6.17
CA SER A 76 -16.33 -8.63 -4.82
C SER A 76 -15.24 -8.93 -3.78
N THR A 77 -13.98 -8.95 -4.20
CA THR A 77 -12.85 -9.33 -3.35
C THR A 77 -12.11 -8.09 -2.88
N ILE A 78 -11.81 -7.98 -1.59
CA ILE A 78 -10.94 -6.93 -1.06
C ILE A 78 -9.50 -7.25 -1.47
N VAL A 79 -8.87 -6.37 -2.24
CA VAL A 79 -7.49 -6.54 -2.72
C VAL A 79 -6.52 -5.58 -2.04
N GLY A 80 -7.04 -4.64 -1.26
CA GLY A 80 -6.23 -3.68 -0.53
C GLY A 80 -7.07 -2.82 0.39
N LEU A 81 -6.42 -1.92 1.09
CA LEU A 81 -7.03 -0.95 2.00
C LEU A 81 -6.38 0.41 1.79
N GLU A 82 -7.12 1.49 2.05
CA GLU A 82 -6.62 2.86 1.99
C GLU A 82 -6.93 3.59 3.30
N LYS A 83 -5.98 4.42 3.76
CA LYS A 83 -6.17 5.32 4.89
C LYS A 83 -5.14 6.46 4.87
N ASP A 84 -5.60 7.71 5.03
CA ASP A 84 -4.74 8.89 5.23
C ASP A 84 -3.58 9.02 4.21
N LYS A 85 -3.84 8.72 2.93
CA LYS A 85 -2.88 8.69 1.83
C LYS A 85 -1.85 7.54 1.88
N ALA A 86 -1.99 6.62 2.82
CA ALA A 86 -1.31 5.33 2.81
C ALA A 86 -2.23 4.27 2.20
N ASN A 87 -1.66 3.21 1.68
CA ASN A 87 -2.43 2.05 1.23
C ASN A 87 -1.77 0.74 1.67
N ILE A 88 -2.58 -0.30 1.76
CA ILE A 88 -2.14 -1.68 1.94
C ILE A 88 -2.57 -2.44 0.71
N SER A 89 -1.66 -3.16 0.08
CA SER A 89 -1.92 -4.01 -1.08
C SER A 89 -1.43 -5.43 -0.87
N LEU A 90 -1.97 -6.35 -1.67
CA LEU A 90 -1.45 -7.70 -1.82
C LEU A 90 -0.65 -7.75 -3.10
N GLU A 91 0.64 -7.94 -2.95
CA GLU A 91 1.56 -8.07 -4.06
C GLU A 91 1.66 -9.53 -4.56
N PRO A 92 2.22 -9.76 -5.76
CA PRO A 92 2.45 -11.09 -6.27
C PRO A 92 3.22 -11.98 -5.27
N GLY A 93 2.75 -13.22 -5.10
CA GLY A 93 3.31 -14.14 -4.10
C GLY A 93 2.70 -13.99 -2.69
N GLY A 94 1.73 -13.10 -2.52
CA GLY A 94 1.01 -12.91 -1.25
C GLY A 94 1.77 -12.04 -0.25
N GLN A 95 2.67 -11.18 -0.72
CA GLN A 95 3.28 -10.14 0.12
C GLN A 95 2.20 -9.13 0.54
N PHE A 96 2.22 -8.78 1.81
CA PHE A 96 1.35 -7.79 2.41
C PHE A 96 2.15 -6.50 2.56
N GLU A 97 1.91 -5.55 1.67
CA GLU A 97 2.66 -4.32 1.58
C GLU A 97 1.90 -3.14 2.19
N LEU A 98 2.59 -2.36 3.01
CA LEU A 98 2.17 -1.01 3.36
C LEU A 98 2.96 -0.01 2.51
N SER A 99 2.30 0.69 1.59
CA SER A 99 2.82 1.91 0.97
C SER A 99 2.41 3.10 1.84
N GLY A 100 3.37 3.63 2.58
CA GLY A 100 3.16 4.70 3.55
C GLY A 100 2.82 6.05 2.90
N ALA A 101 2.19 6.93 3.66
CA ALA A 101 1.97 8.30 3.23
C ALA A 101 3.29 9.06 3.09
N ILE A 102 3.36 10.00 2.13
CA ILE A 102 4.56 10.84 1.95
C ILE A 102 4.80 11.68 3.20
N LYS A 103 5.98 11.54 3.80
CA LYS A 103 6.44 12.23 5.01
C LYS A 103 7.55 13.23 4.70
N LYS A 104 7.78 14.15 5.62
CA LYS A 104 8.87 15.14 5.51
C LYS A 104 10.16 14.68 6.16
N THR A 105 10.07 13.80 7.15
CA THR A 105 11.22 13.34 7.92
C THR A 105 11.23 11.83 8.09
N ILE A 106 12.42 11.27 8.27
CA ILE A 106 12.60 9.84 8.56
C ILE A 106 11.95 9.44 9.92
N HIS A 107 11.83 10.39 10.85
CA HIS A 107 11.17 10.14 12.13
C HIS A 107 9.67 9.92 11.97
N GLU A 108 9.03 10.65 11.05
CA GLU A 108 7.61 10.44 10.73
C GLU A 108 7.39 9.08 10.03
N VAL A 109 8.33 8.68 9.17
CA VAL A 109 8.32 7.34 8.53
C VAL A 109 8.45 6.24 9.59
N ASP A 110 9.38 6.36 10.53
CA ASP A 110 9.56 5.40 11.63
C ASP A 110 8.30 5.30 12.52
N GLN A 111 7.65 6.43 12.81
CA GLN A 111 6.40 6.45 13.57
C GLN A 111 5.25 5.75 12.82
N GLU A 112 5.12 5.96 11.52
CA GLU A 112 4.12 5.29 10.70
C GLU A 112 4.32 3.78 10.73
N MET A 113 5.54 3.31 10.49
CA MET A 113 5.89 1.89 10.56
C MET A 113 5.58 1.29 11.94
N LYS A 114 5.99 1.96 13.02
CA LYS A 114 5.72 1.48 14.39
C LYS A 114 4.24 1.37 14.68
N SER A 115 3.45 2.35 14.26
CA SER A 115 2.00 2.35 14.42
C SER A 115 1.35 1.20 13.63
N PHE A 116 1.79 0.99 12.39
CA PHE A 116 1.32 -0.12 11.56
C PHE A 116 1.65 -1.47 12.20
N MET A 117 2.90 -1.69 12.59
CA MET A 117 3.33 -2.93 13.24
C MET A 117 2.64 -3.19 14.58
N GLN A 118 2.26 -2.12 15.30
CA GLN A 118 1.49 -2.25 16.53
C GLN A 118 0.05 -2.69 16.25
N ASN A 119 -0.57 -2.17 15.22
CA ASN A 119 -1.92 -2.55 14.80
C ASN A 119 -1.97 -4.01 14.33
N MET A 120 -0.88 -4.53 13.75
CA MET A 120 -0.77 -5.93 13.31
C MET A 120 -0.57 -6.94 14.45
N LYS A 121 -0.37 -6.50 15.69
CA LYS A 121 -0.20 -7.37 16.88
C LYS A 121 -1.50 -7.63 17.66
N VAL A 122 -2.63 -7.19 17.17
CA VAL A 122 -3.93 -7.27 17.88
C VAL A 122 -4.64 -8.59 17.61
#